data_fac9784c4a598450cd9ed3c1d942fb14
#
_entry.id   fac9784c4a598450cd9ed3c1d942fb14
#
_cell.length_a   1.000
_cell.length_b   1.000
_cell.length_c   1.000
_cell.angle_alpha   90.00
_cell.angle_beta   90.00
_cell.angle_gamma   90.00
#
_symmetry.space_group_name_H-M   'P 1'
#
loop_
_entity.id
_entity.type
_entity.pdbx_description
1 polymer ?
#
loop_
_entity_poly.entity_id
_entity_poly.type
_entity_poly.pdbx_seq_one_letter_code
_entity_poly.pdbx_strand_id
1 'polypeptide(L)'
;MEKSRNIIKKIWLSLISGIILLILFIVSVNYNFYNLFGGMPSLQDLEKPESELSSELYSGDNKLLGKYFRFNRSPVKFDELSDELVTTLLVTEDIRFYNHSGIDLKGLIRATYGVGKNILTFGSSGLEGGGSTITQQLAKNLFKIR
;
A
#
# COMPACT_ATOMS: atom_id res chain seq x y z
N MET A 1 3.68 42.72 -27.71
CA MET A 1 3.60 42.70 -26.22
C MET A 1 2.29 42.10 -25.69
N GLU A 2 1.15 42.41 -26.27
CA GLU A 2 -0.17 41.92 -25.83
C GLU A 2 -0.35 40.40 -25.96
N LYS A 3 0.09 39.81 -27.08
CA LYS A 3 0.02 38.36 -27.32
C LYS A 3 0.82 37.54 -26.28
N SER A 4 2.00 38.03 -25.89
CA SER A 4 2.84 37.39 -24.87
C SER A 4 2.20 37.44 -23.47
N ARG A 5 1.59 38.57 -23.12
CA ARG A 5 0.86 38.76 -21.87
C ARG A 5 -0.35 37.84 -21.77
N ASN A 6 -1.06 37.60 -22.87
CA ASN A 6 -2.21 36.69 -22.92
C ASN A 6 -1.78 35.21 -22.78
N ILE A 7 -0.64 34.83 -23.32
CA ILE A 7 -0.06 33.48 -23.15
C ILE A 7 0.31 33.25 -21.69
N ILE A 8 1.00 34.20 -21.06
CA ILE A 8 1.38 34.12 -19.64
C ILE A 8 0.14 34.01 -18.77
N LYS A 9 -0.91 34.80 -19.00
CA LYS A 9 -2.18 34.69 -18.26
C LYS A 9 -2.81 33.31 -18.40
N LYS A 10 -2.82 32.71 -19.59
CA LYS A 10 -3.36 31.37 -19.84
C LYS A 10 -2.56 30.30 -19.09
N ILE A 11 -1.23 30.41 -19.07
CA ILE A 11 -0.36 29.49 -18.32
C ILE A 11 -0.67 29.56 -16.81
N TRP A 12 -0.73 30.79 -16.25
CA TRP A 12 -1.08 30.98 -14.84
C TRP A 12 -2.48 30.46 -14.49
N LEU A 13 -3.46 30.72 -15.37
CA LEU A 13 -4.82 30.23 -15.18
C LEU A 13 -4.87 28.70 -15.18
N SER A 14 -4.17 28.05 -16.10
CA SER A 14 -4.06 26.58 -16.17
C SER A 14 -3.39 26.01 -14.92
N LEU A 15 -2.33 26.65 -14.43
CA LEU A 15 -1.61 26.22 -13.23
C LEU A 15 -2.49 26.35 -11.99
N ILE A 16 -3.15 27.48 -11.82
CA ILE A 16 -4.09 27.71 -10.70
C ILE A 16 -5.25 26.72 -10.77
N SER A 17 -5.83 26.50 -11.95
CA SER A 17 -6.90 25.51 -12.15
C SER A 17 -6.44 24.09 -11.76
N GLY A 18 -5.22 23.71 -12.15
CA GLY A 18 -4.64 22.41 -11.77
C GLY A 18 -4.48 22.26 -10.26
N ILE A 19 -4.01 23.31 -9.58
CA ILE A 19 -3.88 23.31 -8.11
C ILE A 19 -5.25 23.19 -7.44
N ILE A 20 -6.24 23.94 -7.92
CA ILE A 20 -7.63 23.87 -7.37
C ILE A 20 -8.19 22.46 -7.55
N LEU A 21 -8.05 21.85 -8.73
CA LEU A 21 -8.51 20.49 -8.98
C LEU A 21 -7.81 19.46 -8.07
N LEU A 22 -6.51 19.63 -7.84
CA LEU A 22 -5.76 18.78 -6.92
C LEU A 22 -6.27 18.90 -5.48
N ILE A 23 -6.52 20.13 -5.01
CA ILE A 23 -7.08 20.38 -3.67
C ILE A 23 -8.48 19.76 -3.56
N LEU A 24 -9.34 19.96 -4.55
CA LEU A 24 -10.68 19.37 -4.57
C LEU A 24 -10.63 17.84 -4.56
N PHE A 25 -9.68 17.25 -5.30
CA PHE A 25 -9.46 15.81 -5.29
C PHE A 25 -9.03 15.31 -3.90
N ILE A 26 -8.05 15.96 -3.25
CA ILE A 26 -7.60 15.60 -1.90
C ILE A 26 -8.76 15.71 -0.89
N VAL A 27 -9.55 16.79 -0.96
CA VAL A 27 -10.72 16.99 -0.11
C VAL A 27 -11.77 15.90 -0.37
N SER A 28 -12.04 15.55 -1.62
CA SER A 28 -12.98 14.50 -2.01
C SER A 28 -12.57 13.14 -1.47
N VAL A 29 -11.26 12.81 -1.49
CA VAL A 29 -10.71 11.58 -0.90
C VAL A 29 -10.88 11.60 0.62
N ASN A 30 -10.48 12.72 1.27
CA ASN A 30 -10.50 12.82 2.73
C ASN A 30 -11.92 12.73 3.33
N TYR A 31 -12.90 13.32 2.65
CA TYR A 31 -14.32 13.27 3.08
C TYR A 31 -15.09 12.09 2.46
N ASN A 32 -14.41 11.23 1.69
CA ASN A 32 -15.02 10.10 0.98
C ASN A 32 -16.34 10.51 0.26
N PHE A 33 -16.28 11.59 -0.50
CA PHE A 33 -17.44 12.22 -1.11
C PHE A 33 -18.20 11.24 -1.99
N TYR A 34 -19.50 11.07 -1.76
CA TYR A 34 -20.36 10.07 -2.40
C TYR A 34 -19.88 8.61 -2.26
N ASN A 35 -19.05 8.30 -1.25
CA ASN A 35 -18.51 6.96 -1.06
C ASN A 35 -17.72 6.41 -2.27
N LEU A 36 -17.15 7.32 -3.09
CA LEU A 36 -16.44 7.01 -4.33
C LEU A 36 -15.19 6.15 -4.11
N PHE A 37 -14.58 6.25 -2.93
CA PHE A 37 -13.34 5.55 -2.60
C PHE A 37 -13.58 4.33 -1.70
N GLY A 38 -14.84 3.92 -1.52
CA GLY A 38 -15.23 2.84 -0.63
C GLY A 38 -15.25 3.26 0.84
N GLY A 39 -15.85 2.42 1.71
CA GLY A 39 -15.84 2.64 3.15
C GLY A 39 -14.43 2.50 3.71
N MET A 40 -13.92 3.52 4.41
CA MET A 40 -12.73 3.34 5.23
C MET A 40 -13.12 2.46 6.44
N PRO A 41 -12.40 1.36 6.71
CA PRO A 41 -12.64 0.58 7.90
C PRO A 41 -12.38 1.42 9.15
N SER A 42 -13.10 1.12 10.21
CA SER A 42 -12.89 1.77 11.50
C SER A 42 -11.52 1.41 12.08
N LEU A 43 -10.96 2.26 12.96
CA LEU A 43 -9.73 1.93 13.68
C LEU A 43 -9.85 0.61 14.45
N GLN A 44 -11.05 0.28 14.95
CA GLN A 44 -11.32 -0.97 15.64
C GLN A 44 -11.17 -2.20 14.73
N ASP A 45 -11.61 -2.09 13.46
CA ASP A 45 -11.44 -3.16 12.46
C ASP A 45 -9.96 -3.36 12.10
N LEU A 46 -9.15 -2.30 12.21
CA LEU A 46 -7.71 -2.35 11.97
C LEU A 46 -6.95 -2.95 13.16
N GLU A 47 -7.38 -2.67 14.38
CA GLU A 47 -6.77 -3.21 15.60
C GLU A 47 -7.05 -4.70 15.77
N LYS A 48 -8.19 -5.18 15.28
CA LYS A 48 -8.59 -6.59 15.36
C LYS A 48 -8.99 -7.12 13.97
N PRO A 49 -8.02 -7.26 13.06
CA PRO A 49 -8.32 -7.82 11.75
C PRO A 49 -8.86 -9.23 11.91
N GLU A 50 -10.00 -9.52 11.29
CA GLU A 50 -10.51 -10.89 11.20
C GLU A 50 -9.50 -11.74 10.44
N SER A 51 -8.74 -12.56 11.17
CA SER A 51 -7.87 -13.55 10.56
C SER A 51 -8.56 -14.90 10.55
N GLU A 52 -8.60 -15.54 9.40
CA GLU A 52 -9.05 -16.93 9.29
C GLU A 52 -8.04 -17.82 10.01
N LEU A 53 -8.34 -18.13 11.28
CA LEU A 53 -7.54 -19.03 12.10
C LEU A 53 -7.91 -20.49 11.80
N SER A 54 -6.99 -21.40 12.08
CA SER A 54 -7.30 -22.82 12.05
C SER A 54 -8.21 -23.19 13.22
N SER A 55 -9.25 -24.02 12.96
CA SER A 55 -10.05 -24.63 14.01
C SER A 55 -9.36 -25.90 14.49
N GLU A 56 -9.18 -26.05 15.78
CA GLU A 56 -8.54 -27.20 16.38
C GLU A 56 -9.60 -28.14 16.97
N LEU A 57 -9.47 -29.45 16.71
CA LEU A 57 -10.34 -30.49 17.23
C LEU A 57 -9.59 -31.22 18.34
N TYR A 58 -10.18 -31.26 19.52
CA TYR A 58 -9.63 -31.95 20.69
C TYR A 58 -10.50 -33.15 21.10
N SER A 59 -9.86 -34.18 21.63
CA SER A 59 -10.54 -35.30 22.29
C SER A 59 -11.04 -34.92 23.69
N GLY A 60 -11.90 -35.76 24.29
CA GLY A 60 -12.40 -35.52 25.65
C GLY A 60 -11.30 -35.47 26.75
N ASP A 61 -10.11 -35.99 26.45
CA ASP A 61 -8.91 -35.93 27.31
C ASP A 61 -7.95 -34.79 26.87
N ASN A 62 -8.43 -33.79 26.15
CA ASN A 62 -7.70 -32.61 25.70
C ASN A 62 -6.50 -32.89 24.78
N LYS A 63 -6.49 -34.01 24.05
CA LYS A 63 -5.47 -34.27 23.04
C LYS A 63 -5.92 -33.72 21.70
N LEU A 64 -5.02 -33.02 21.01
CA LEU A 64 -5.26 -32.47 19.67
C LEU A 64 -5.42 -33.65 18.69
N LEU A 65 -6.61 -33.79 18.11
CA LEU A 65 -6.94 -34.82 17.12
C LEU A 65 -6.65 -34.36 15.70
N GLY A 66 -6.78 -33.05 15.45
CA GLY A 66 -6.52 -32.48 14.11
C GLY A 66 -6.81 -30.99 14.05
N LYS A 67 -6.43 -30.39 12.92
CA LYS A 67 -6.69 -28.99 12.62
C LYS A 67 -7.43 -28.89 11.29
N TYR A 68 -8.50 -28.08 11.27
CA TYR A 68 -9.23 -27.72 10.06
C TYR A 68 -8.88 -26.28 9.70
N PHE A 69 -8.38 -26.03 8.51
CA PHE A 69 -7.98 -24.70 8.07
C PHE A 69 -8.13 -24.53 6.56
N ARG A 70 -8.48 -23.34 6.16
CA ARG A 70 -8.33 -22.89 4.78
C ARG A 70 -6.89 -22.41 4.53
N PHE A 71 -6.33 -21.72 5.54
CA PHE A 71 -4.92 -21.34 5.61
C PHE A 71 -4.35 -21.79 6.94
N ASN A 72 -3.26 -22.55 6.90
CA ASN A 72 -2.57 -23.00 8.12
C ASN A 72 -1.81 -21.82 8.74
N ARG A 73 -2.51 -21.04 9.57
CA ARG A 73 -1.96 -19.86 10.24
C ARG A 73 -2.03 -20.08 11.76
N SER A 74 -0.90 -19.86 12.40
CA SER A 74 -0.81 -19.80 13.86
C SER A 74 -0.48 -18.35 14.22
N PRO A 75 -1.29 -17.66 15.04
CA PRO A 75 -0.99 -16.33 15.50
C PRO A 75 0.25 -16.38 16.39
N VAL A 76 1.16 -15.47 16.16
CA VAL A 76 2.35 -15.24 17.01
C VAL A 76 2.41 -13.76 17.35
N LYS A 77 2.93 -13.43 18.52
CA LYS A 77 3.16 -12.05 18.91
C LYS A 77 4.47 -11.54 18.31
N PHE A 78 4.58 -10.22 18.17
CA PHE A 78 5.76 -9.60 17.60
C PHE A 78 7.03 -9.89 18.40
N ASP A 79 6.92 -9.93 19.73
CA ASP A 79 8.01 -10.24 20.65
C ASP A 79 8.46 -11.72 20.64
N GLU A 80 7.67 -12.60 20.00
CA GLU A 80 8.01 -14.00 19.77
C GLU A 80 8.74 -14.23 18.41
N LEU A 81 8.84 -13.19 17.59
CA LEU A 81 9.55 -13.26 16.31
C LEU A 81 11.07 -13.09 16.52
N SER A 82 11.87 -13.80 15.74
CA SER A 82 13.31 -13.57 15.79
C SER A 82 13.68 -12.27 15.04
N ASP A 83 14.71 -11.58 15.51
CA ASP A 83 15.22 -10.35 14.90
C ASP A 83 15.68 -10.59 13.45
N GLU A 84 16.19 -11.78 13.16
CA GLU A 84 16.61 -12.18 11.81
C GLU A 84 15.43 -12.26 10.85
N LEU A 85 14.26 -12.77 11.32
CA LEU A 85 13.05 -12.84 10.51
C LEU A 85 12.55 -11.44 10.18
N VAL A 86 12.48 -10.56 11.18
CA VAL A 86 12.05 -9.17 11.00
C VAL A 86 13.00 -8.45 10.04
N THR A 87 14.31 -8.58 10.27
CA THR A 87 15.32 -7.94 9.42
C THR A 87 15.26 -8.46 8.00
N THR A 88 15.11 -9.78 7.81
CA THR A 88 15.02 -10.39 6.47
C THR A 88 13.78 -9.87 5.74
N LEU A 89 12.63 -9.80 6.40
CA LEU A 89 11.41 -9.25 5.83
C LEU A 89 11.61 -7.79 5.38
N LEU A 90 12.18 -6.95 6.25
CA LEU A 90 12.41 -5.54 5.94
C LEU A 90 13.38 -5.37 4.76
N VAL A 91 14.47 -6.14 4.73
CA VAL A 91 15.48 -6.03 3.65
C VAL A 91 14.93 -6.52 2.32
N THR A 92 14.09 -7.55 2.32
CA THR A 92 13.53 -8.11 1.08
C THR A 92 12.38 -7.30 0.53
N GLU A 93 11.47 -6.82 1.38
CA GLU A 93 10.24 -6.16 0.96
C GLU A 93 10.36 -4.63 0.96
N ASP A 94 11.06 -4.07 1.93
CA ASP A 94 11.11 -2.61 2.13
C ASP A 94 12.35 -2.16 2.90
N ILE A 95 13.51 -2.21 2.26
CA ILE A 95 14.81 -1.86 2.86
C ILE A 95 14.86 -0.46 3.47
N ARG A 96 13.93 0.44 3.08
CA ARG A 96 13.85 1.81 3.59
C ARG A 96 12.65 2.05 4.50
N PHE A 97 12.07 0.99 5.06
CA PHE A 97 10.86 1.04 5.89
C PHE A 97 10.89 2.15 6.95
N TYR A 98 12.02 2.32 7.65
CA TYR A 98 12.17 3.35 8.68
C TYR A 98 12.46 4.77 8.13
N ASN A 99 12.64 4.92 6.82
CA ASN A 99 13.00 6.19 6.19
C ASN A 99 11.81 6.90 5.52
N HIS A 100 10.60 6.34 5.61
CA HIS A 100 9.37 6.92 5.06
C HIS A 100 8.16 6.62 5.96
N SER A 101 7.08 7.37 5.77
CA SER A 101 5.84 7.26 6.55
C SER A 101 4.75 6.42 5.86
N GLY A 102 5.13 5.36 5.16
CA GLY A 102 4.20 4.46 4.46
C GLY A 102 4.32 4.47 2.94
N ILE A 103 4.79 5.55 2.33
CA ILE A 103 5.07 5.66 0.88
C ILE A 103 6.54 6.00 0.69
N ASP A 104 7.27 5.14 -0.01
CA ASP A 104 8.66 5.38 -0.39
C ASP A 104 8.72 6.11 -1.74
N LEU A 105 8.84 7.44 -1.70
CA LEU A 105 8.92 8.26 -2.92
C LEU A 105 10.13 7.91 -3.79
N LYS A 106 11.27 7.57 -3.20
CA LYS A 106 12.46 7.16 -3.95
C LYS A 106 12.24 5.83 -4.67
N GLY A 107 11.61 4.88 -4.00
CA GLY A 107 11.20 3.60 -4.59
C GLY A 107 10.20 3.79 -5.72
N LEU A 108 9.21 4.66 -5.52
CA LEU A 108 8.20 4.97 -6.53
C LEU A 108 8.82 5.61 -7.79
N ILE A 109 9.70 6.60 -7.63
CA ILE A 109 10.41 7.23 -8.76
C ILE A 109 11.26 6.19 -9.50
N ARG A 110 12.00 5.33 -8.78
CA ARG A 110 12.79 4.27 -9.38
C ARG A 110 11.92 3.29 -10.18
N ALA A 111 10.81 2.82 -9.59
CA ALA A 111 9.89 1.90 -10.24
C ALA A 111 9.25 2.53 -11.49
N THR A 112 8.83 3.79 -11.42
CA THR A 112 8.26 4.53 -12.56
C THR A 112 9.29 4.71 -13.67
N TYR A 113 10.54 5.03 -13.33
CA TYR A 113 11.63 5.11 -14.30
C TYR A 113 11.90 3.76 -14.96
N GLY A 114 11.92 2.67 -14.18
CA GLY A 114 12.08 1.31 -14.69
C GLY A 114 10.97 0.91 -15.65
N VAL A 115 9.72 1.21 -15.32
CA VAL A 115 8.57 0.99 -16.23
C VAL A 115 8.72 1.81 -17.50
N GLY A 116 9.03 3.10 -17.40
CA GLY A 116 9.25 3.98 -18.56
C GLY A 116 10.37 3.48 -19.48
N LYS A 117 11.50 3.08 -18.90
CA LYS A 117 12.61 2.48 -19.63
C LYS A 117 12.20 1.17 -20.33
N ASN A 118 11.46 0.30 -19.63
CA ASN A 118 10.99 -0.96 -20.19
C ASN A 118 10.05 -0.75 -21.40
N ILE A 119 9.13 0.24 -21.30
CA ILE A 119 8.27 0.62 -22.44
C ILE A 119 9.10 1.10 -23.62
N LEU A 120 10.09 1.98 -23.40
CA LEU A 120 10.95 2.53 -24.45
C LEU A 120 11.84 1.48 -25.10
N THR A 121 12.22 0.42 -24.38
CA THR A 121 13.07 -0.68 -24.86
C THR A 121 12.27 -1.89 -25.33
N PHE A 122 10.95 -1.74 -25.54
CA PHE A 122 10.05 -2.84 -25.96
C PHE A 122 10.15 -4.09 -25.10
N GLY A 123 10.34 -3.93 -23.78
CA GLY A 123 10.39 -5.05 -22.84
C GLY A 123 11.78 -5.68 -22.65
N SER A 124 12.82 -5.18 -23.30
CA SER A 124 14.19 -5.73 -23.20
C SER A 124 14.90 -5.46 -21.87
N SER A 125 14.48 -4.40 -21.15
CA SER A 125 14.98 -4.09 -19.82
C SER A 125 14.01 -4.70 -18.80
N GLY A 126 14.47 -5.67 -18.00
CA GLY A 126 13.66 -6.25 -16.93
C GLY A 126 13.12 -5.17 -15.97
N LEU A 127 11.96 -5.43 -15.34
CA LEU A 127 11.43 -4.57 -14.30
C LEU A 127 12.32 -4.68 -13.05
N GLU A 128 13.07 -3.64 -12.77
CA GLU A 128 13.94 -3.55 -11.59
C GLU A 128 13.09 -3.26 -10.35
N GLY A 129 12.69 -4.30 -9.62
CA GLY A 129 12.09 -4.23 -8.29
C GLY A 129 10.72 -3.56 -8.22
N GLY A 130 9.94 -3.91 -7.21
CA GLY A 130 8.68 -3.27 -6.87
C GLY A 130 8.89 -1.90 -6.22
N GLY A 131 7.90 -1.01 -6.37
CA GLY A 131 7.85 0.28 -5.65
C GLY A 131 6.89 0.26 -4.46
N SER A 132 6.31 -0.91 -4.13
CA SER A 132 5.37 -1.06 -3.02
C SER A 132 6.10 -1.19 -1.68
N THR A 133 5.58 -0.54 -0.65
CA THR A 133 6.07 -0.64 0.72
C THR A 133 5.29 -1.70 1.50
N ILE A 134 5.85 -2.18 2.63
CA ILE A 134 5.14 -3.09 3.55
C ILE A 134 3.83 -2.45 4.02
N THR A 135 3.82 -1.16 4.32
CA THR A 135 2.62 -0.42 4.72
C THR A 135 1.53 -0.46 3.65
N GLN A 136 1.88 -0.28 2.37
CA GLN A 136 0.94 -0.38 1.25
C GLN A 136 0.41 -1.80 1.06
N GLN A 137 1.28 -2.82 1.21
CA GLN A 137 0.88 -4.22 1.16
C GLN A 137 -0.08 -4.58 2.30
N LEU A 138 0.22 -4.10 3.52
CA LEU A 138 -0.66 -4.27 4.68
C LEU A 138 -2.02 -3.61 4.46
N ALA A 139 -2.04 -2.36 4.01
CA ALA A 139 -3.27 -1.65 3.69
C ALA A 139 -4.11 -2.41 2.66
N LYS A 140 -3.50 -2.87 1.56
CA LYS A 140 -4.18 -3.68 0.53
C LYS A 140 -4.82 -4.94 1.11
N ASN A 141 -4.15 -5.61 2.04
CA ASN A 141 -4.64 -6.85 2.64
C ASN A 141 -5.76 -6.60 3.66
N LEU A 142 -5.65 -5.53 4.45
CA LEU A 142 -6.66 -5.16 5.46
C LEU A 142 -7.94 -4.62 4.81
N PHE A 143 -7.81 -3.77 3.81
CA PHE A 143 -8.95 -3.13 3.15
C PHE A 143 -9.60 -3.99 2.06
N LYS A 144 -9.07 -5.20 1.77
CA LYS A 144 -9.59 -6.11 0.73
C LYS A 144 -10.02 -5.35 -0.53
N ILE A 145 -9.17 -4.43 -0.98
CA ILE A 145 -9.41 -3.71 -2.22
C ILE A 145 -9.38 -4.74 -3.34
N ARG A 146 -10.58 -5.12 -3.79
CA ARG A 146 -10.81 -6.04 -4.91
C ARG A 146 -10.67 -5.30 -6.22
#